data_49cd8a94f27c78f725f1e7615dea2a1b
#
_entry.id   49cd8a94f27c78f725f1e7615dea2a1b
#
_cell.length_a   1.000
_cell.length_b   1.000
_cell.length_c   1.000
_cell.angle_alpha   90.00
_cell.angle_beta   90.00
_cell.angle_gamma   90.00
#
_symmetry.space_group_name_H-M   'P 1'
#
loop_
_entity.id
_entity.type
_entity.pdbx_description
1 polymer ?
#
loop_
_entity_poly.entity_id
_entity_poly.type
_entity_poly.pdbx_seq_one_letter_code
_entity_poly.pdbx_strand_id
1 'polypeptide(L)'
;MNRRSLLRGGGAALLAGFVPWQANAKTARTPVGYLRTNWSRDPYAFGSYSYIAKGARKRDHRRLASSIEDRIFFAGEAANSTRNSTVHAAYESGQRAAEELLAIDAQTVGIIGAGMSGLSAAHALAGNGRTVTVLEARDRIGGRIWTDSRLGPAFDLGASWIHGVIDNPLTDISNALDLVRIPTDDTYVVRGRDGRNIPDRDAPDWLDNVTEVQHSAGADSSQINTWAYWDYSDYGGVDVKFLNGYAEIFEALNGAYETLLNKSVNSISLQGTGVVVGSTDGASDMFDAVIVTLPLGVLKQGAVEFDPPLPNPKRRAIEQLGMGLLDKVYLQFDEVFWDPDITWIATPENDLPQGQFNEWLNFAKYIDEPVIMAFNGGPPAFDLAGLTDEEMISRALQTLDLAYPPG
;
A
#
# COMPACT_ATOMS: atom_id res chain seq x y z
N MET A 1 -2.87 18.84 5.15
CA MET A 1 -2.99 18.18 6.49
C MET A 1 -2.10 18.90 7.49
N ASN A 2 -2.66 19.38 8.58
CA ASN A 2 -1.94 20.29 9.48
C ASN A 2 -1.20 19.48 10.57
N ARG A 3 0.10 19.26 10.40
CA ARG A 3 0.98 18.40 11.22
C ARG A 3 1.29 18.89 12.65
N ARG A 4 0.46 19.76 13.26
CA ARG A 4 0.79 20.42 14.53
C ARG A 4 0.20 19.83 15.81
N SER A 5 -0.67 18.83 15.75
CA SER A 5 -1.44 18.35 16.92
C SER A 5 -0.81 17.23 17.75
N LEU A 6 0.17 16.50 17.25
CA LEU A 6 0.69 15.25 17.87
C LEU A 6 1.62 15.39 19.10
N LEU A 7 1.75 16.56 19.70
CA LEU A 7 2.64 16.75 20.88
C LEU A 7 1.95 16.72 22.25
N ARG A 8 0.67 16.30 22.33
CA ARG A 8 -0.06 16.24 23.59
C ARG A 8 -0.71 14.88 23.82
N GLY A 9 -0.11 14.05 24.61
CA GLY A 9 -0.83 12.90 25.16
C GLY A 9 0.04 11.74 25.60
N GLY A 10 0.30 11.64 26.89
CA GLY A 10 0.85 10.45 27.54
C GLY A 10 -0.22 9.37 27.64
N GLY A 11 0.06 8.17 27.14
CA GLY A 11 -0.88 7.06 27.07
C GLY A 11 -1.18 6.42 28.42
N ALA A 12 -2.44 6.01 28.59
CA ALA A 12 -2.88 4.99 29.53
C ALA A 12 -3.32 3.76 28.74
N ALA A 13 -2.64 2.65 28.91
CA ALA A 13 -3.03 1.37 28.33
C ALA A 13 -4.26 0.85 29.06
N LEU A 14 -5.40 0.82 28.40
CA LEU A 14 -6.61 0.13 28.84
C LEU A 14 -6.69 -1.26 28.19
N LEU A 15 -6.68 -2.29 29.03
CA LEU A 15 -7.00 -3.66 28.64
C LEU A 15 -8.49 -3.71 28.19
N ALA A 16 -8.71 -3.78 26.89
CA ALA A 16 -10.04 -3.97 26.31
C ALA A 16 -10.47 -5.42 26.51
N GLY A 17 -11.47 -5.64 27.37
CA GLY A 17 -12.14 -6.92 27.53
C GLY A 17 -12.93 -7.26 26.26
N PHE A 18 -12.83 -8.52 25.83
CA PHE A 18 -13.58 -9.09 24.73
C PHE A 18 -15.09 -9.13 25.11
N VAL A 19 -15.88 -8.27 24.49
CA VAL A 19 -17.34 -8.35 24.53
C VAL A 19 -17.78 -9.09 23.27
N PRO A 20 -18.41 -10.27 23.39
CA PRO A 20 -18.93 -10.95 22.21
C PRO A 20 -20.04 -10.11 21.56
N TRP A 21 -19.80 -9.69 20.33
CA TRP A 21 -20.78 -8.95 19.54
C TRP A 21 -21.96 -9.84 19.18
N GLN A 22 -23.17 -9.42 19.53
CA GLN A 22 -24.41 -10.07 19.08
C GLN A 22 -24.83 -9.42 17.75
N ALA A 23 -24.69 -10.18 16.67
CA ALA A 23 -25.21 -9.82 15.34
C ALA A 23 -26.75 -9.87 15.34
N ASN A 24 -27.41 -8.79 15.70
CA ASN A 24 -28.87 -8.68 15.62
C ASN A 24 -29.36 -7.23 15.45
N ALA A 25 -28.77 -6.49 14.50
CA ALA A 25 -29.49 -5.35 13.92
C ALA A 25 -29.57 -5.60 12.41
N LYS A 26 -30.76 -5.83 11.88
CA LYS A 26 -30.98 -5.71 10.45
C LYS A 26 -30.69 -4.26 10.11
N THR A 27 -29.59 -4.01 9.39
CA THR A 27 -29.31 -2.70 8.81
C THR A 27 -30.41 -2.39 7.82
N ALA A 28 -30.93 -1.17 7.85
CA ALA A 28 -32.00 -0.74 6.93
C ALA A 28 -31.47 -0.60 5.49
N ARG A 29 -30.15 -0.46 5.33
CA ARG A 29 -29.48 -0.29 4.04
C ARG A 29 -28.74 -1.55 3.63
N THR A 30 -28.74 -1.81 2.32
CA THR A 30 -28.00 -2.92 1.72
C THR A 30 -27.18 -2.36 0.56
N PRO A 31 -25.86 -2.56 0.54
CA PRO A 31 -25.07 -2.14 -0.62
C PRO A 31 -25.43 -3.01 -1.83
N VAL A 32 -25.51 -2.40 -3.00
CA VAL A 32 -25.73 -3.10 -4.28
C VAL A 32 -24.45 -3.78 -4.78
N GLY A 33 -23.29 -3.35 -4.27
CA GLY A 33 -22.00 -3.93 -4.58
C GLY A 33 -20.96 -3.56 -3.53
N TYR A 34 -19.89 -4.34 -3.48
CA TYR A 34 -18.75 -4.05 -2.61
C TYR A 34 -17.44 -4.57 -3.18
N LEU A 35 -16.34 -3.94 -2.73
CA LEU A 35 -14.98 -4.45 -2.89
C LEU A 35 -14.27 -4.35 -1.54
N ARG A 36 -13.38 -5.29 -1.24
CA ARG A 36 -12.50 -5.16 -0.09
C ARG A 36 -11.13 -5.72 -0.36
N THR A 37 -10.17 -5.30 0.44
CA THR A 37 -8.81 -5.84 0.47
C THR A 37 -8.57 -6.68 1.71
N ASN A 38 -7.52 -7.50 1.66
CA ASN A 38 -6.99 -8.24 2.80
C ASN A 38 -5.49 -8.48 2.58
N TRP A 39 -4.72 -7.39 2.57
CA TRP A 39 -3.31 -7.41 2.21
C TRP A 39 -2.44 -8.22 3.17
N SER A 40 -2.85 -8.36 4.43
CA SER A 40 -2.10 -9.17 5.41
C SER A 40 -2.14 -10.66 5.11
N ARG A 41 -3.19 -11.14 4.43
CA ARG A 41 -3.37 -12.54 4.04
C ARG A 41 -2.99 -12.82 2.58
N ASP A 42 -2.65 -11.79 1.83
CA ASP A 42 -2.15 -11.92 0.48
C ASP A 42 -0.73 -12.53 0.50
N PRO A 43 -0.51 -13.73 -0.08
CA PRO A 43 0.77 -14.46 0.03
C PRO A 43 1.92 -13.78 -0.71
N TYR A 44 1.62 -12.80 -1.57
CA TYR A 44 2.60 -12.06 -2.34
C TYR A 44 2.78 -10.60 -1.87
N ALA A 45 2.22 -10.27 -0.69
CA ALA A 45 2.35 -8.94 -0.07
C ALA A 45 2.64 -9.02 1.43
N PHE A 46 1.79 -9.72 2.21
CA PHE A 46 1.80 -9.81 3.67
C PHE A 46 1.83 -8.43 4.34
N GLY A 47 1.01 -7.50 3.81
CA GLY A 47 0.86 -6.13 4.26
C GLY A 47 0.81 -5.13 3.11
N SER A 48 0.61 -3.85 3.44
CA SER A 48 0.35 -2.81 2.45
C SER A 48 1.62 -2.04 2.07
N TYR A 49 2.41 -1.56 3.02
CA TYR A 49 3.65 -0.82 2.79
C TYR A 49 4.57 -0.86 4.02
N SER A 50 5.85 -0.53 3.79
CA SER A 50 6.85 -0.52 4.86
C SER A 50 6.75 0.75 5.72
N TYR A 51 7.19 0.68 6.97
CA TYR A 51 7.40 1.85 7.82
C TYR A 51 8.66 1.70 8.66
N ILE A 52 9.18 2.82 9.17
CA ILE A 52 10.33 2.79 10.08
C ILE A 52 9.80 2.50 11.49
N ALA A 53 9.90 1.24 11.91
CA ALA A 53 9.43 0.80 13.21
C ALA A 53 10.30 1.35 14.35
N LYS A 54 9.77 1.34 15.58
CA LYS A 54 10.49 1.71 16.77
C LYS A 54 11.79 0.90 16.90
N GLY A 55 12.94 1.60 16.92
CA GLY A 55 14.27 0.98 16.90
C GLY A 55 14.93 0.88 15.53
N ALA A 56 14.15 0.87 14.44
CA ALA A 56 14.65 0.96 13.07
C ALA A 56 15.05 2.41 12.71
N ARG A 57 15.78 2.56 11.60
CA ARG A 57 16.28 3.85 11.08
C ARG A 57 16.29 3.84 9.56
N LYS A 58 16.36 5.02 8.93
CA LYS A 58 16.52 5.18 7.47
C LYS A 58 17.68 4.35 6.88
N ARG A 59 18.76 4.12 7.64
CA ARG A 59 19.87 3.25 7.20
C ARG A 59 19.44 1.80 6.96
N ASP A 60 18.35 1.33 7.56
CA ASP A 60 17.91 -0.05 7.40
C ASP A 60 17.25 -0.24 6.04
N HIS A 61 16.57 0.76 5.50
CA HIS A 61 16.16 0.79 4.07
C HIS A 61 17.38 0.75 3.14
N ARG A 62 18.46 1.51 3.42
CA ARG A 62 19.69 1.44 2.63
C ARG A 62 20.39 0.08 2.70
N ARG A 63 20.34 -0.59 3.86
CA ARG A 63 20.86 -1.96 4.01
C ARG A 63 20.03 -2.96 3.22
N LEU A 64 18.70 -2.78 3.19
CA LEU A 64 17.82 -3.58 2.36
C LEU A 64 18.13 -3.35 0.87
N ALA A 65 18.41 -2.13 0.45
CA ALA A 65 18.71 -1.75 -0.92
C ALA A 65 20.06 -2.27 -1.44
N SER A 66 21.06 -2.49 -0.56
CA SER A 66 22.42 -2.85 -0.99
C SER A 66 22.46 -4.15 -1.80
N SER A 67 23.26 -4.19 -2.87
CA SER A 67 23.49 -5.39 -3.67
C SER A 67 24.26 -6.50 -2.90
N ILE A 68 24.26 -7.70 -3.44
CA ILE A 68 25.07 -8.84 -2.98
C ILE A 68 25.94 -9.28 -4.13
N GLU A 69 27.26 -9.18 -3.96
CA GLU A 69 28.31 -9.59 -4.91
C GLU A 69 28.10 -9.02 -6.33
N ASP A 70 27.49 -7.82 -6.44
CA ASP A 70 27.10 -7.16 -7.69
C ASP A 70 26.34 -8.07 -8.67
N ARG A 71 25.58 -9.03 -8.14
CA ARG A 71 24.78 -9.99 -8.91
C ARG A 71 23.33 -10.07 -8.44
N ILE A 72 23.04 -9.82 -7.15
CA ILE A 72 21.69 -9.77 -6.62
C ILE A 72 21.43 -8.35 -6.11
N PHE A 73 20.59 -7.63 -6.82
CA PHE A 73 20.17 -6.26 -6.51
C PHE A 73 18.80 -6.26 -5.85
N PHE A 74 18.47 -5.20 -5.10
CA PHE A 74 17.21 -5.10 -4.38
C PHE A 74 16.53 -3.77 -4.68
N ALA A 75 15.24 -3.83 -5.03
CA ALA A 75 14.39 -2.67 -5.24
C ALA A 75 13.02 -2.88 -4.57
N GLY A 76 12.15 -1.90 -4.65
CA GLY A 76 10.85 -1.85 -3.99
C GLY A 76 10.75 -0.62 -3.11
N GLU A 77 9.52 -0.26 -2.68
CA GLU A 77 9.31 0.93 -1.84
C GLU A 77 10.11 0.85 -0.53
N ALA A 78 10.26 -0.35 0.04
CA ALA A 78 11.04 -0.58 1.25
C ALA A 78 12.56 -0.44 1.05
N ALA A 79 13.05 -0.43 -0.19
CA ALA A 79 14.47 -0.20 -0.52
C ALA A 79 14.77 1.28 -0.82
N ASN A 80 13.84 2.19 -0.60
CA ASN A 80 14.01 3.64 -0.69
C ASN A 80 14.06 4.25 0.73
N SER A 81 15.15 4.90 1.10
CA SER A 81 15.36 5.44 2.45
C SER A 81 14.81 6.87 2.64
N THR A 82 14.32 7.48 1.59
CA THR A 82 13.88 8.88 1.58
C THR A 82 12.36 8.99 1.57
N ARG A 83 11.69 8.19 0.72
CA ARG A 83 10.24 8.25 0.45
C ARG A 83 9.60 6.87 0.51
N ASN A 84 10.09 5.96 1.39
CA ASN A 84 9.51 4.62 1.53
C ASN A 84 7.97 4.66 1.62
N SER A 85 7.30 3.55 1.42
CA SER A 85 5.85 3.39 1.52
C SER A 85 5.03 3.93 0.33
N THR A 86 5.68 4.46 -0.72
CA THR A 86 5.02 5.12 -1.84
C THR A 86 5.33 4.46 -3.19
N VAL A 87 4.47 4.73 -4.18
CA VAL A 87 4.66 4.24 -5.56
C VAL A 87 5.87 4.91 -6.22
N HIS A 88 6.06 6.21 -6.02
CA HIS A 88 7.23 6.91 -6.57
C HIS A 88 8.54 6.38 -5.96
N ALA A 89 8.55 6.01 -4.68
CA ALA A 89 9.71 5.35 -4.08
C ALA A 89 10.00 3.98 -4.70
N ALA A 90 8.94 3.22 -5.02
CA ALA A 90 9.09 1.96 -5.74
C ALA A 90 9.68 2.19 -7.14
N TYR A 91 9.17 3.16 -7.88
CA TYR A 91 9.70 3.56 -9.19
C TYR A 91 11.18 3.95 -9.12
N GLU A 92 11.51 4.93 -8.25
CA GLU A 92 12.89 5.42 -8.05
C GLU A 92 13.85 4.29 -7.66
N SER A 93 13.41 3.37 -6.79
CA SER A 93 14.26 2.24 -6.38
C SER A 93 14.53 1.26 -7.51
N GLY A 94 13.57 1.08 -8.42
CA GLY A 94 13.76 0.28 -9.63
C GLY A 94 14.76 0.92 -10.58
N GLN A 95 14.64 2.24 -10.82
CA GLN A 95 15.60 3.01 -11.64
C GLN A 95 17.02 2.93 -11.06
N ARG A 96 17.18 3.15 -9.74
CA ARG A 96 18.46 3.02 -9.05
C ARG A 96 19.07 1.62 -9.22
N ALA A 97 18.28 0.55 -9.03
CA ALA A 97 18.80 -0.81 -9.19
C ALA A 97 19.19 -1.13 -10.63
N ALA A 98 18.46 -0.58 -11.61
CA ALA A 98 18.84 -0.67 -13.02
C ALA A 98 20.15 0.06 -13.31
N GLU A 99 20.33 1.28 -12.80
CA GLU A 99 21.58 2.05 -12.95
C GLU A 99 22.78 1.32 -12.34
N GLU A 100 22.64 0.78 -11.13
CA GLU A 100 23.68 -0.03 -10.48
C GLU A 100 24.05 -1.26 -11.34
N LEU A 101 23.05 -1.95 -11.93
CA LEU A 101 23.27 -3.11 -12.77
C LEU A 101 23.89 -2.75 -14.13
N LEU A 102 23.51 -1.62 -14.71
CA LEU A 102 24.12 -1.14 -15.97
C LEU A 102 25.61 -0.82 -15.84
N ALA A 103 26.11 -0.59 -14.62
CA ALA A 103 27.53 -0.34 -14.35
C ALA A 103 28.38 -1.64 -14.37
N ILE A 104 27.76 -2.81 -14.46
CA ILE A 104 28.43 -4.11 -14.51
C ILE A 104 28.22 -4.80 -15.88
N ASP A 105 29.06 -5.80 -16.20
CA ASP A 105 28.93 -6.59 -17.43
C ASP A 105 27.94 -7.75 -17.25
N ALA A 106 26.63 -7.43 -17.13
CA ALA A 106 25.53 -8.38 -17.08
C ALA A 106 24.63 -8.17 -18.30
N GLN A 107 24.47 -9.19 -19.13
CA GLN A 107 23.65 -9.11 -20.35
C GLN A 107 22.23 -9.65 -20.16
N THR A 108 22.11 -10.72 -19.37
CA THR A 108 20.82 -11.36 -19.07
C THR A 108 20.41 -11.05 -17.64
N VAL A 109 19.21 -10.51 -17.45
CA VAL A 109 18.72 -10.02 -16.16
C VAL A 109 17.37 -10.62 -15.82
N GLY A 110 17.29 -11.29 -14.67
CA GLY A 110 16.02 -11.72 -14.07
C GLY A 110 15.49 -10.65 -13.11
N ILE A 111 14.21 -10.31 -13.22
CA ILE A 111 13.54 -9.39 -12.27
C ILE A 111 12.45 -10.16 -11.56
N ILE A 112 12.51 -10.24 -10.22
CA ILE A 112 11.55 -10.98 -9.41
C ILE A 112 10.48 -10.00 -8.92
N GLY A 113 9.30 -10.03 -9.55
CA GLY A 113 8.13 -9.21 -9.32
C GLY A 113 7.86 -8.18 -10.41
N ALA A 114 6.63 -8.14 -10.91
CA ALA A 114 6.13 -7.17 -11.90
C ALA A 114 5.33 -6.03 -11.25
N GLY A 115 5.76 -5.56 -10.08
CA GLY A 115 5.29 -4.31 -9.48
C GLY A 115 5.98 -3.08 -10.06
N MET A 116 5.64 -1.88 -9.58
CA MET A 116 6.21 -0.62 -10.06
C MET A 116 7.74 -0.63 -10.12
N SER A 117 8.43 -1.14 -9.10
CA SER A 117 9.89 -1.17 -9.07
C SER A 117 10.49 -2.16 -10.08
N GLY A 118 9.86 -3.32 -10.26
CA GLY A 118 10.33 -4.32 -11.23
C GLY A 118 10.13 -3.86 -12.66
N LEU A 119 8.96 -3.31 -12.99
CA LEU A 119 8.66 -2.82 -14.33
C LEU A 119 9.47 -1.58 -14.69
N SER A 120 9.70 -0.66 -13.74
CA SER A 120 10.56 0.50 -13.98
C SER A 120 12.01 0.08 -14.25
N ALA A 121 12.52 -0.91 -13.51
CA ALA A 121 13.86 -1.47 -13.78
C ALA A 121 13.91 -2.22 -15.12
N ALA A 122 12.89 -3.02 -15.44
CA ALA A 122 12.80 -3.75 -16.70
C ALA A 122 12.83 -2.81 -17.91
N HIS A 123 12.02 -1.75 -17.86
CA HIS A 123 11.97 -0.74 -18.91
C HIS A 123 13.33 -0.06 -19.12
N ALA A 124 13.98 0.36 -18.02
CA ALA A 124 15.30 1.01 -18.08
C ALA A 124 16.38 0.08 -18.64
N LEU A 125 16.43 -1.17 -18.19
CA LEU A 125 17.43 -2.14 -18.64
C LEU A 125 17.22 -2.56 -20.10
N ALA A 126 16.00 -2.84 -20.51
CA ALA A 126 15.68 -3.19 -21.89
C ALA A 126 15.96 -2.03 -22.85
N GLY A 127 15.65 -0.79 -22.46
CA GLY A 127 15.98 0.42 -23.20
C GLY A 127 17.50 0.64 -23.36
N ASN A 128 18.32 0.01 -22.52
CA ASN A 128 19.78 0.02 -22.59
C ASN A 128 20.37 -1.32 -23.12
N GLY A 129 19.56 -2.11 -23.83
CA GLY A 129 20.02 -3.28 -24.59
C GLY A 129 20.26 -4.55 -23.76
N ARG A 130 19.77 -4.61 -22.51
CA ARG A 130 19.83 -5.84 -21.71
C ARG A 130 18.68 -6.79 -22.10
N THR A 131 18.94 -8.09 -22.07
CA THR A 131 17.90 -9.11 -22.19
C THR A 131 17.25 -9.32 -20.82
N VAL A 132 15.98 -8.92 -20.68
CA VAL A 132 15.28 -8.89 -19.39
C VAL A 132 14.12 -9.85 -19.39
N THR A 133 14.00 -10.67 -18.33
CA THR A 133 12.84 -11.50 -18.04
C THR A 133 12.30 -11.14 -16.65
N VAL A 134 11.03 -10.73 -16.60
CA VAL A 134 10.30 -10.44 -15.35
C VAL A 134 9.51 -11.69 -14.93
N LEU A 135 9.71 -12.14 -13.69
CA LEU A 135 9.04 -13.31 -13.10
C LEU A 135 8.02 -12.80 -12.07
N GLU A 136 6.73 -12.94 -12.39
CA GLU A 136 5.62 -12.47 -11.55
C GLU A 136 4.80 -13.65 -11.03
N ALA A 137 4.60 -13.68 -9.72
CA ALA A 137 3.89 -14.76 -9.05
C ALA A 137 2.38 -14.76 -9.32
N ARG A 138 1.79 -13.59 -9.59
CA ARG A 138 0.36 -13.42 -9.88
C ARG A 138 0.05 -13.66 -11.35
N ASP A 139 -1.23 -13.73 -11.64
CA ASP A 139 -1.81 -13.72 -13.00
C ASP A 139 -1.92 -12.30 -13.61
N ARG A 140 -1.40 -11.28 -12.90
CA ARG A 140 -1.42 -9.88 -13.29
C ARG A 140 -0.14 -9.15 -12.89
N ILE A 141 0.20 -8.09 -13.59
CA ILE A 141 1.22 -7.13 -13.19
C ILE A 141 0.68 -6.15 -12.12
N GLY A 142 1.54 -5.27 -11.61
CA GLY A 142 1.19 -4.13 -10.75
C GLY A 142 1.48 -4.38 -9.27
N GLY A 143 1.50 -5.62 -8.81
CA GLY A 143 1.73 -5.94 -7.40
C GLY A 143 0.70 -5.32 -6.48
N ARG A 144 1.12 -4.33 -5.63
CA ARG A 144 0.27 -3.54 -4.73
C ARG A 144 -0.41 -2.34 -5.40
N ILE A 145 -0.25 -2.13 -6.69
CA ILE A 145 -1.13 -1.33 -7.53
C ILE A 145 -2.12 -2.30 -8.15
N TRP A 146 -3.38 -2.13 -7.82
CA TRP A 146 -4.46 -3.01 -8.28
C TRP A 146 -5.74 -2.19 -8.45
N THR A 147 -6.12 -1.97 -9.70
CA THR A 147 -7.36 -1.32 -10.10
C THR A 147 -8.41 -2.37 -10.42
N ASP A 148 -9.62 -2.19 -9.91
CA ASP A 148 -10.77 -3.10 -10.06
C ASP A 148 -11.99 -2.33 -10.53
N SER A 149 -12.69 -2.84 -11.56
CA SER A 149 -13.86 -2.19 -12.17
C SER A 149 -15.16 -2.98 -11.98
N ARG A 150 -15.22 -3.94 -11.07
CA ARG A 150 -16.42 -4.76 -10.82
C ARG A 150 -17.63 -3.96 -10.31
N LEU A 151 -17.41 -2.75 -9.76
CA LEU A 151 -18.47 -1.82 -9.38
C LEU A 151 -18.83 -0.79 -10.47
N GLY A 152 -18.37 -1.00 -11.71
CA GLY A 152 -18.56 -0.10 -12.85
C GLY A 152 -17.35 0.79 -13.06
N PRO A 153 -17.17 1.89 -12.31
CA PRO A 153 -15.95 2.70 -12.36
C PRO A 153 -14.70 1.96 -11.86
N ALA A 154 -13.54 2.52 -12.17
CA ALA A 154 -12.26 2.00 -11.71
C ALA A 154 -11.98 2.41 -10.25
N PHE A 155 -11.75 1.44 -9.38
CA PHE A 155 -11.36 1.66 -7.99
C PHE A 155 -10.01 1.02 -7.68
N ASP A 156 -9.14 1.79 -7.03
CA ASP A 156 -7.81 1.31 -6.64
C ASP A 156 -7.85 0.60 -5.29
N LEU A 157 -7.75 -0.72 -5.33
CA LEU A 157 -7.68 -1.56 -4.14
C LEU A 157 -6.33 -1.44 -3.41
N GLY A 158 -5.27 -1.07 -4.13
CA GLY A 158 -3.94 -0.77 -3.58
C GLY A 158 -3.67 0.73 -3.47
N ALA A 159 -2.50 1.14 -3.95
CA ALA A 159 -2.12 2.56 -4.06
C ALA A 159 -3.13 3.32 -4.92
N SER A 160 -3.50 4.53 -4.49
CA SER A 160 -4.56 5.33 -5.12
C SER A 160 -4.16 6.75 -5.44
N TRP A 161 -3.06 7.27 -4.88
CA TRP A 161 -2.64 8.65 -5.02
C TRP A 161 -1.22 8.79 -5.55
N ILE A 162 -1.01 9.83 -6.34
CA ILE A 162 0.30 10.49 -6.46
C ILE A 162 0.34 11.50 -5.33
N HIS A 163 1.18 11.27 -4.31
CA HIS A 163 1.39 12.20 -3.21
C HIS A 163 2.34 13.30 -3.63
N GLY A 164 1.80 14.52 -3.81
CA GLY A 164 2.51 15.67 -4.32
C GLY A 164 2.87 15.54 -5.82
N VAL A 165 2.41 16.50 -6.62
CA VAL A 165 2.57 16.48 -8.09
C VAL A 165 3.77 17.26 -8.60
N ILE A 166 4.44 18.06 -7.75
CA ILE A 166 5.58 18.90 -8.14
C ILE A 166 6.86 18.06 -8.08
N ASP A 167 7.59 17.98 -9.19
CA ASP A 167 8.84 17.23 -9.35
C ASP A 167 8.70 15.71 -9.10
N ASN A 168 7.48 15.17 -9.09
CA ASN A 168 7.22 13.76 -8.90
C ASN A 168 7.33 13.02 -10.25
N PRO A 169 8.18 11.98 -10.38
CA PRO A 169 8.36 11.27 -11.65
C PRO A 169 7.09 10.62 -12.18
N LEU A 170 6.15 10.27 -11.31
CA LEU A 170 4.87 9.70 -11.72
C LEU A 170 3.94 10.75 -12.34
N THR A 171 4.12 12.03 -11.98
CA THR A 171 3.44 13.13 -12.66
C THR A 171 3.91 13.25 -14.09
N ASP A 172 5.22 13.18 -14.33
CA ASP A 172 5.78 13.27 -15.68
C ASP A 172 5.32 12.09 -16.54
N ILE A 173 5.32 10.88 -16.00
CA ILE A 173 4.80 9.68 -16.67
C ILE A 173 3.33 9.85 -17.00
N SER A 174 2.51 10.30 -16.05
CA SER A 174 1.08 10.48 -16.28
C SER A 174 0.78 11.58 -17.30
N ASN A 175 1.61 12.64 -17.36
CA ASN A 175 1.51 13.68 -18.38
C ASN A 175 1.85 13.13 -19.78
N ALA A 176 2.89 12.30 -19.88
CA ALA A 176 3.30 11.70 -21.16
C ALA A 176 2.25 10.73 -21.73
N LEU A 177 1.39 10.16 -20.88
CA LEU A 177 0.29 9.28 -21.25
C LEU A 177 -1.07 10.00 -21.34
N ASP A 178 -1.13 11.32 -21.12
CA ASP A 178 -2.36 12.11 -21.06
C ASP A 178 -3.41 11.55 -20.07
N LEU A 179 -2.95 10.94 -18.93
CA LEU A 179 -3.85 10.35 -17.95
C LEU A 179 -4.61 11.43 -17.16
N VAL A 180 -5.92 11.24 -17.05
CA VAL A 180 -6.79 12.14 -16.30
C VAL A 180 -6.59 11.96 -14.80
N ARG A 181 -6.22 13.04 -14.11
CA ARG A 181 -6.01 13.08 -12.67
C ARG A 181 -7.01 14.01 -11.99
N ILE A 182 -7.51 13.58 -10.85
CA ILE A 182 -8.47 14.30 -10.04
C ILE A 182 -7.78 14.70 -8.73
N PRO A 183 -7.64 16.04 -8.45
CA PRO A 183 -7.19 16.48 -7.14
C PRO A 183 -8.18 16.07 -6.05
N THR A 184 -7.67 15.57 -4.92
CA THR A 184 -8.48 15.34 -3.73
C THR A 184 -8.28 16.49 -2.75
N ASP A 185 -9.38 17.08 -2.30
CA ASP A 185 -9.34 18.15 -1.31
C ASP A 185 -9.44 17.60 0.13
N ASP A 186 -9.21 18.46 1.10
CA ASP A 186 -9.20 18.13 2.53
C ASP A 186 -10.52 18.52 3.23
N THR A 187 -11.64 18.61 2.48
CA THR A 187 -12.93 18.85 3.14
C THR A 187 -13.28 17.68 4.04
N TYR A 188 -13.60 18.00 5.29
CA TYR A 188 -13.70 17.02 6.35
C TYR A 188 -14.89 17.28 7.26
N VAL A 189 -15.55 16.23 7.73
CA VAL A 189 -16.61 16.29 8.72
C VAL A 189 -16.49 15.13 9.71
N VAL A 190 -16.80 15.39 10.98
CA VAL A 190 -16.94 14.35 12.00
C VAL A 190 -18.43 14.13 12.28
N ARG A 191 -18.93 12.94 11.97
CA ARG A 191 -20.29 12.53 12.22
C ARG A 191 -20.36 11.66 13.47
N GLY A 192 -21.09 12.16 14.45
CA GLY A 192 -21.45 11.41 15.64
C GLY A 192 -22.67 10.55 15.41
N ARG A 193 -23.06 9.82 16.46
CA ARG A 193 -24.32 9.08 16.52
C ARG A 193 -25.49 10.01 16.23
N ASP A 194 -26.56 9.48 15.61
CA ASP A 194 -27.76 10.21 15.21
C ASP A 194 -27.51 11.33 14.17
N GLY A 195 -26.41 11.23 13.42
CA GLY A 195 -26.08 12.15 12.33
C GLY A 195 -25.61 13.53 12.75
N ARG A 196 -25.44 13.77 14.08
CA ARG A 196 -24.97 15.08 14.55
C ARG A 196 -23.55 15.39 14.06
N ASN A 197 -23.31 16.65 13.78
CA ASN A 197 -21.96 17.14 13.52
C ASN A 197 -21.19 17.32 14.85
N ILE A 198 -20.00 16.73 14.95
CA ILE A 198 -19.08 16.94 16.05
C ILE A 198 -18.05 17.97 15.59
N PRO A 199 -17.96 19.17 16.21
CA PRO A 199 -16.91 20.12 15.90
C PRO A 199 -15.52 19.52 16.18
N ASP A 200 -14.50 19.87 15.38
CA ASP A 200 -13.13 19.31 15.51
C ASP A 200 -12.57 19.41 16.92
N ARG A 201 -12.82 20.52 17.64
CA ARG A 201 -12.37 20.71 19.04
C ARG A 201 -12.99 19.72 20.02
N ASP A 202 -14.12 19.11 19.66
CA ASP A 202 -14.88 18.17 20.49
C ASP A 202 -14.69 16.71 19.98
N ALA A 203 -13.95 16.52 18.88
CA ALA A 203 -13.57 15.21 18.38
C ALA A 203 -12.62 14.49 19.36
N PRO A 204 -12.68 13.17 19.47
CA PRO A 204 -11.77 12.43 20.36
C PRO A 204 -10.31 12.54 19.93
N ASP A 205 -9.39 12.81 20.87
CA ASP A 205 -7.95 12.94 20.60
C ASP A 205 -7.33 11.72 19.90
N TRP A 206 -7.90 10.53 20.10
CA TRP A 206 -7.39 9.32 19.46
C TRP A 206 -7.68 9.25 17.95
N LEU A 207 -8.63 10.04 17.45
CA LEU A 207 -9.01 10.05 16.04
C LEU A 207 -7.83 10.47 15.15
N ASP A 208 -7.05 11.46 15.58
CA ASP A 208 -5.83 11.90 14.87
C ASP A 208 -4.81 10.75 14.73
N ASN A 209 -4.67 9.88 15.76
CA ASN A 209 -3.80 8.72 15.64
C ASN A 209 -4.30 7.73 14.57
N VAL A 210 -5.60 7.59 14.40
CA VAL A 210 -6.20 6.74 13.37
C VAL A 210 -6.00 7.34 11.98
N THR A 211 -6.47 8.58 11.77
CA THR A 211 -6.52 9.21 10.45
C THR A 211 -5.14 9.66 9.96
N GLU A 212 -4.28 10.17 10.84
CA GLU A 212 -2.97 10.71 10.47
C GLU A 212 -1.85 9.67 10.55
N VAL A 213 -1.91 8.73 11.52
CA VAL A 213 -0.79 7.81 11.76
C VAL A 213 -1.10 6.41 11.26
N GLN A 214 -2.21 5.80 11.70
CA GLN A 214 -2.52 4.42 11.33
C GLN A 214 -2.77 4.28 9.83
N HIS A 215 -3.42 5.25 9.20
CA HIS A 215 -3.65 5.22 7.76
C HIS A 215 -2.39 5.55 6.95
N SER A 216 -1.51 6.44 7.44
CA SER A 216 -0.27 6.79 6.71
C SER A 216 0.85 5.76 6.89
N ALA A 217 1.00 5.17 8.09
CA ALA A 217 2.05 4.20 8.38
C ALA A 217 1.59 2.74 8.29
N GLY A 218 0.28 2.49 8.27
CA GLY A 218 -0.27 1.14 8.45
C GLY A 218 0.05 0.55 9.82
N ALA A 219 0.32 1.40 10.83
CA ALA A 219 0.80 1.01 12.16
C ALA A 219 0.38 2.04 13.20
N ASP A 220 0.28 1.64 14.45
CA ASP A 220 0.00 2.54 15.57
C ASP A 220 1.20 3.44 15.91
N SER A 221 0.94 4.64 16.43
CA SER A 221 1.99 5.61 16.85
C SER A 221 3.00 5.02 17.84
N SER A 222 2.59 4.04 18.66
CA SER A 222 3.49 3.34 19.58
C SER A 222 4.49 2.40 18.92
N GLN A 223 4.22 2.00 17.67
CA GLN A 223 5.03 1.07 16.87
C GLN A 223 6.04 1.78 15.97
N ILE A 224 5.80 3.04 15.60
CA ILE A 224 6.65 3.81 14.68
C ILE A 224 7.83 4.49 15.39
N ASN A 225 8.89 4.74 14.62
CA ASN A 225 9.94 5.68 15.01
C ASN A 225 9.48 7.11 14.69
N THR A 226 8.93 7.82 15.66
CA THR A 226 8.33 9.13 15.46
C THR A 226 9.28 10.17 14.86
N TRP A 227 10.56 10.16 15.22
CA TRP A 227 11.56 11.04 14.62
C TRP A 227 11.75 10.79 13.13
N ALA A 228 11.83 9.51 12.73
CA ALA A 228 12.01 9.14 11.34
C ALA A 228 10.73 9.34 10.53
N TYR A 229 9.57 9.20 11.16
CA TYR A 229 8.27 9.47 10.55
C TYR A 229 8.11 10.95 10.15
N TRP A 230 8.54 11.86 11.00
CA TRP A 230 8.48 13.30 10.69
C TRP A 230 9.64 13.80 9.80
N ASP A 231 10.72 13.04 9.68
CA ASP A 231 11.84 13.33 8.78
C ASP A 231 11.60 12.73 7.38
N TYR A 232 10.35 12.66 6.96
CA TYR A 232 9.92 12.19 5.64
C TYR A 232 9.96 13.33 4.62
N SER A 233 10.44 13.05 3.41
CA SER A 233 10.55 14.02 2.33
C SER A 233 9.53 13.71 1.25
N ASP A 234 8.40 14.41 1.27
CA ASP A 234 7.41 14.33 0.21
C ASP A 234 7.76 15.23 -0.98
N TYR A 235 7.14 14.93 -2.11
CA TYR A 235 7.01 15.86 -3.22
C TYR A 235 5.99 16.95 -2.87
N GLY A 236 6.19 18.14 -3.46
CA GLY A 236 5.27 19.26 -3.22
C GLY A 236 4.01 19.20 -4.08
N GLY A 237 3.05 20.05 -3.76
CA GLY A 237 1.81 20.17 -4.50
C GLY A 237 0.66 19.36 -3.89
N VAL A 238 -0.43 19.24 -4.66
CA VAL A 238 -1.64 18.54 -4.24
C VAL A 238 -1.53 17.04 -4.50
N ASP A 239 -2.31 16.26 -3.75
CA ASP A 239 -2.49 14.84 -3.99
C ASP A 239 -3.55 14.61 -5.06
N VAL A 240 -3.28 13.71 -6.00
CA VAL A 240 -4.19 13.42 -7.10
C VAL A 240 -4.44 11.91 -7.22
N LYS A 241 -5.64 11.56 -7.67
CA LYS A 241 -6.04 10.20 -8.05
C LYS A 241 -6.17 10.11 -9.56
N PHE A 242 -6.02 8.91 -10.12
CA PHE A 242 -6.36 8.65 -11.52
C PHE A 242 -7.86 8.37 -11.67
N LEU A 243 -8.47 8.96 -12.69
CA LEU A 243 -9.90 8.75 -12.97
C LEU A 243 -10.21 7.29 -13.32
N ASN A 244 -9.38 6.68 -14.16
CA ASN A 244 -9.55 5.31 -14.63
C ASN A 244 -8.66 4.31 -13.86
N GLY A 245 -8.12 4.71 -12.72
CA GLY A 245 -7.30 3.89 -11.83
C GLY A 245 -5.80 3.98 -12.10
N TYR A 246 -5.05 3.67 -11.06
CA TYR A 246 -3.60 3.82 -11.05
C TYR A 246 -2.88 2.90 -12.03
N ALA A 247 -3.50 1.74 -12.38
CA ALA A 247 -2.86 0.74 -13.22
C ALA A 247 -2.57 1.24 -14.66
N GLU A 248 -3.24 2.30 -15.15
CA GLU A 248 -2.95 2.92 -16.46
C GLU A 248 -1.49 3.38 -16.59
N ILE A 249 -0.83 3.71 -15.47
CA ILE A 249 0.56 4.19 -15.48
C ILE A 249 1.54 3.15 -16.03
N PHE A 250 1.21 1.87 -16.00
CA PHE A 250 2.08 0.81 -16.50
C PHE A 250 2.25 0.81 -18.02
N GLU A 251 1.39 1.49 -18.77
CA GLU A 251 1.54 1.64 -20.22
C GLU A 251 2.88 2.33 -20.58
N ALA A 252 3.35 3.27 -19.76
CA ALA A 252 4.64 3.92 -19.96
C ALA A 252 5.85 3.01 -19.72
N LEU A 253 5.65 1.90 -19.02
CA LEU A 253 6.71 0.97 -18.65
C LEU A 253 6.79 -0.24 -19.59
N ASN A 254 5.96 -0.27 -20.64
CA ASN A 254 6.04 -1.28 -21.68
C ASN A 254 7.40 -1.18 -22.40
N GLY A 255 7.98 -2.33 -22.76
CA GLY A 255 9.30 -2.37 -23.40
C GLY A 255 9.60 -3.73 -24.03
N ALA A 256 10.79 -3.84 -24.59
CA ALA A 256 11.29 -5.08 -25.22
C ALA A 256 11.81 -6.06 -24.16
N TYR A 257 10.94 -6.47 -23.22
CA TYR A 257 11.25 -7.48 -22.20
C TYR A 257 10.09 -8.48 -22.08
N GLU A 258 10.40 -9.67 -21.59
CA GLU A 258 9.41 -10.71 -21.33
C GLU A 258 8.88 -10.61 -19.89
N THR A 259 7.57 -10.82 -19.72
CA THR A 259 6.93 -10.95 -18.39
C THR A 259 6.23 -12.29 -18.29
N LEU A 260 6.70 -13.15 -17.39
CA LEU A 260 6.15 -14.46 -17.10
C LEU A 260 5.25 -14.37 -15.88
N LEU A 261 3.94 -14.38 -16.11
CA LEU A 261 2.92 -14.43 -15.05
C LEU A 261 2.77 -15.84 -14.48
N ASN A 262 2.19 -15.96 -13.27
CA ASN A 262 2.04 -17.23 -12.55
C ASN A 262 3.38 -17.95 -12.31
N LYS A 263 4.47 -17.18 -12.26
CA LYS A 263 5.84 -17.67 -12.05
C LYS A 263 6.33 -17.29 -10.66
N SER A 264 5.92 -18.03 -9.65
CA SER A 264 6.27 -17.76 -8.27
C SER A 264 7.69 -18.27 -7.95
N VAL A 265 8.61 -17.35 -7.69
CA VAL A 265 9.99 -17.64 -7.31
C VAL A 265 10.04 -18.11 -5.84
N ASN A 266 10.78 -19.20 -5.58
CA ASN A 266 10.98 -19.76 -4.24
C ASN A 266 12.46 -19.86 -3.83
N SER A 267 13.40 -19.71 -4.77
CA SER A 267 14.84 -19.73 -4.44
C SER A 267 15.66 -18.85 -5.36
N ILE A 268 16.75 -18.28 -4.83
CA ILE A 268 17.72 -17.46 -5.56
C ILE A 268 19.12 -17.90 -5.07
N SER A 269 19.94 -18.45 -5.97
CA SER A 269 21.26 -18.95 -5.59
C SER A 269 22.36 -18.42 -6.49
N LEU A 270 23.50 -18.05 -5.89
CA LEU A 270 24.70 -17.69 -6.62
C LEU A 270 25.41 -18.95 -7.11
N GLN A 271 25.54 -19.10 -8.42
CA GLN A 271 26.23 -20.26 -9.02
C GLN A 271 27.24 -19.82 -10.08
N GLY A 272 28.49 -20.16 -9.86
CA GLY A 272 29.55 -19.72 -10.76
C GLY A 272 29.59 -18.20 -10.90
N THR A 273 29.45 -17.71 -12.13
CA THR A 273 29.40 -16.27 -12.43
C THR A 273 27.99 -15.70 -12.50
N GLY A 274 26.95 -16.54 -12.38
CA GLY A 274 25.55 -16.14 -12.53
C GLY A 274 24.71 -16.36 -11.28
N VAL A 275 23.40 -16.18 -11.47
CA VAL A 275 22.35 -16.37 -10.45
C VAL A 275 21.31 -17.34 -10.99
N VAL A 276 21.04 -18.41 -10.25
CA VAL A 276 19.96 -19.35 -10.57
C VAL A 276 18.73 -18.98 -9.75
N VAL A 277 17.60 -18.84 -10.44
CA VAL A 277 16.30 -18.52 -9.86
C VAL A 277 15.39 -19.73 -10.01
N GLY A 278 14.98 -20.34 -8.90
CA GLY A 278 14.03 -21.45 -8.87
C GLY A 278 12.62 -20.97 -8.66
N SER A 279 11.67 -21.68 -9.24
CA SER A 279 10.23 -21.38 -9.14
C SER A 279 9.45 -22.56 -8.57
N THR A 280 8.25 -22.28 -8.04
CA THR A 280 7.40 -23.29 -7.37
C THR A 280 6.88 -24.38 -8.31
N ASP A 281 6.90 -24.16 -9.63
CA ASP A 281 6.58 -25.15 -10.67
C ASP A 281 7.74 -26.15 -10.95
N GLY A 282 8.86 -25.98 -10.24
CA GLY A 282 10.05 -26.82 -10.38
C GLY A 282 11.01 -26.38 -11.50
N ALA A 283 10.70 -25.33 -12.23
CA ALA A 283 11.61 -24.76 -13.20
C ALA A 283 12.70 -23.91 -12.55
N SER A 284 13.82 -23.77 -13.24
CA SER A 284 14.90 -22.87 -12.83
C SER A 284 15.49 -22.17 -14.06
N ASP A 285 15.75 -20.87 -13.90
CA ASP A 285 16.32 -20.01 -14.92
C ASP A 285 17.65 -19.45 -14.42
N MET A 286 18.62 -19.27 -15.33
CA MET A 286 19.95 -18.71 -15.02
C MET A 286 20.08 -17.34 -15.66
N PHE A 287 20.55 -16.37 -14.88
CA PHE A 287 20.81 -14.98 -15.31
C PHE A 287 22.23 -14.56 -14.91
N ASP A 288 22.77 -13.54 -15.56
CA ASP A 288 24.02 -12.91 -15.13
C ASP A 288 23.83 -12.15 -13.82
N ALA A 289 22.67 -11.49 -13.68
CA ALA A 289 22.26 -10.78 -12.46
C ALA A 289 20.74 -10.80 -12.28
N VAL A 290 20.29 -10.55 -11.04
CA VAL A 290 18.86 -10.44 -10.73
C VAL A 290 18.55 -9.20 -9.92
N ILE A 291 17.33 -8.66 -10.09
CA ILE A 291 16.75 -7.61 -9.24
C ILE A 291 15.59 -8.21 -8.46
N VAL A 292 15.72 -8.23 -7.14
CA VAL A 292 14.68 -8.71 -6.21
C VAL A 292 13.80 -7.53 -5.83
N THR A 293 12.51 -7.58 -6.22
CA THR A 293 11.53 -6.52 -5.91
C THR A 293 10.41 -7.01 -4.99
N LEU A 294 10.69 -8.07 -4.23
CA LEU A 294 9.75 -8.68 -3.30
C LEU A 294 9.34 -7.68 -2.21
N PRO A 295 8.04 -7.60 -1.86
CA PRO A 295 7.58 -6.83 -0.72
C PRO A 295 8.28 -7.21 0.58
N LEU A 296 8.49 -6.22 1.46
CA LEU A 296 9.11 -6.46 2.77
C LEU A 296 8.37 -7.57 3.56
N GLY A 297 7.04 -7.64 3.45
CA GLY A 297 6.25 -8.70 4.08
C GLY A 297 6.64 -10.09 3.62
N VAL A 298 6.87 -10.28 2.31
CA VAL A 298 7.32 -11.56 1.73
C VAL A 298 8.73 -11.91 2.21
N LEU A 299 9.64 -10.93 2.26
CA LEU A 299 11.00 -11.14 2.80
C LEU A 299 10.99 -11.52 4.28
N LYS A 300 10.08 -10.93 5.08
CA LYS A 300 9.90 -11.27 6.51
C LYS A 300 9.40 -12.68 6.72
N GLN A 301 8.56 -13.19 5.84
CA GLN A 301 8.06 -14.57 5.88
C GLN A 301 9.12 -15.60 5.48
N GLY A 302 10.23 -15.18 4.87
CA GLY A 302 11.24 -16.11 4.35
C GLY A 302 10.71 -17.01 3.23
N ALA A 303 9.75 -16.50 2.43
CA ALA A 303 9.09 -17.25 1.36
C ALA A 303 10.02 -17.59 0.20
N VAL A 304 11.16 -16.92 0.09
CA VAL A 304 12.21 -17.18 -0.91
C VAL A 304 13.50 -17.51 -0.20
N GLU A 305 14.08 -18.67 -0.53
CA GLU A 305 15.39 -19.13 -0.03
C GLU A 305 16.51 -18.43 -0.78
N PHE A 306 17.53 -17.97 -0.05
CA PHE A 306 18.76 -17.38 -0.64
C PHE A 306 19.97 -18.24 -0.34
N ASP A 307 20.74 -18.58 -1.36
CA ASP A 307 22.00 -19.33 -1.24
C ASP A 307 23.15 -18.56 -1.96
N PRO A 308 24.17 -18.06 -1.23
CA PRO A 308 24.31 -18.07 0.23
C PRO A 308 23.22 -17.24 0.94
N PRO A 309 23.01 -17.51 2.24
CA PRO A 309 22.02 -16.73 3.02
C PRO A 309 22.30 -15.23 2.99
N LEU A 310 21.25 -14.41 3.00
CA LEU A 310 21.36 -12.96 3.02
C LEU A 310 22.35 -12.47 4.09
N PRO A 311 23.18 -11.46 3.82
CA PRO A 311 24.13 -10.91 4.78
C PRO A 311 23.44 -10.43 6.06
N ASN A 312 24.09 -10.58 7.22
CA ASN A 312 23.56 -10.21 8.53
C ASN A 312 22.97 -8.78 8.59
N PRO A 313 23.63 -7.74 8.01
CA PRO A 313 23.05 -6.39 8.04
C PRO A 313 21.71 -6.30 7.31
N LYS A 314 21.54 -7.03 6.18
CA LYS A 314 20.30 -7.08 5.40
C LYS A 314 19.21 -7.85 6.15
N ARG A 315 19.52 -9.02 6.73
CA ARG A 315 18.56 -9.80 7.55
C ARG A 315 18.04 -8.98 8.73
N ARG A 316 18.93 -8.25 9.45
CA ARG A 316 18.52 -7.36 10.53
C ARG A 316 17.66 -6.19 10.03
N ALA A 317 17.91 -5.65 8.85
CA ALA A 317 17.08 -4.61 8.26
C ALA A 317 15.67 -5.14 7.95
N ILE A 318 15.55 -6.32 7.36
CA ILE A 318 14.27 -6.99 7.12
C ILE A 318 13.50 -7.21 8.43
N GLU A 319 14.17 -7.65 9.48
CA GLU A 319 13.56 -7.88 10.81
C GLU A 319 13.09 -6.57 11.45
N GLN A 320 13.90 -5.51 11.40
CA GLN A 320 13.68 -4.27 12.14
C GLN A 320 12.69 -3.32 11.47
N LEU A 321 12.66 -3.26 10.13
CA LEU A 321 11.67 -2.45 9.41
C LEU A 321 10.27 -3.00 9.66
N GLY A 322 9.28 -2.13 9.79
CA GLY A 322 7.88 -2.52 9.92
C GLY A 322 7.24 -2.79 8.55
N MET A 323 6.29 -3.72 8.51
CA MET A 323 5.37 -3.89 7.40
C MET A 323 3.99 -3.55 7.91
N GLY A 324 3.44 -2.44 7.44
CA GLY A 324 2.15 -1.91 7.84
C GLY A 324 0.99 -2.55 7.09
N LEU A 325 -0.21 -2.31 7.60
CA LEU A 325 -1.44 -2.77 6.96
C LEU A 325 -2.42 -1.60 6.84
N LEU A 326 -2.91 -1.38 5.64
CA LEU A 326 -4.06 -0.54 5.34
C LEU A 326 -4.96 -1.32 4.39
N ASP A 327 -6.15 -1.67 4.87
CA ASP A 327 -7.17 -2.33 4.08
C ASP A 327 -8.33 -1.37 3.79
N LYS A 328 -9.00 -1.60 2.66
CA LYS A 328 -10.11 -0.80 2.14
C LYS A 328 -11.36 -1.63 2.04
N VAL A 329 -12.50 -0.99 2.32
CA VAL A 329 -13.83 -1.54 2.07
C VAL A 329 -14.64 -0.51 1.30
N TYR A 330 -14.94 -0.80 0.04
CA TYR A 330 -15.81 0.01 -0.83
C TYR A 330 -17.22 -0.53 -0.73
N LEU A 331 -18.19 0.36 -0.56
CA LEU A 331 -19.61 0.05 -0.59
C LEU A 331 -20.31 0.92 -1.63
N GLN A 332 -21.02 0.29 -2.55
CA GLN A 332 -21.86 0.96 -3.54
C GLN A 332 -23.32 0.84 -3.14
N PHE A 333 -24.07 1.94 -3.25
CA PHE A 333 -25.49 2.01 -2.94
C PHE A 333 -26.30 2.47 -4.15
N ASP A 334 -27.64 2.47 -4.03
CA ASP A 334 -28.52 3.02 -5.06
C ASP A 334 -28.56 4.55 -5.07
N GLU A 335 -28.27 5.17 -3.92
CA GLU A 335 -28.27 6.64 -3.75
C GLU A 335 -27.23 7.08 -2.71
N VAL A 336 -26.83 8.36 -2.79
CA VAL A 336 -25.98 9.01 -1.78
C VAL A 336 -26.85 9.45 -0.59
N PHE A 337 -26.55 8.95 0.61
CA PHE A 337 -27.22 9.31 1.84
C PHE A 337 -26.30 9.97 2.88
N TRP A 338 -25.05 10.15 2.52
CA TRP A 338 -24.01 10.85 3.30
C TRP A 338 -23.79 12.27 2.76
N ASP A 339 -22.83 13.00 3.33
CA ASP A 339 -22.49 14.38 2.92
C ASP A 339 -21.88 14.38 1.50
N PRO A 340 -22.61 14.82 0.46
CA PRO A 340 -22.18 14.67 -0.93
C PRO A 340 -20.96 15.54 -1.28
N ASP A 341 -20.82 16.71 -0.64
CA ASP A 341 -19.79 17.71 -0.94
C ASP A 341 -18.52 17.56 -0.08
N ILE A 342 -18.50 16.60 0.83
CA ILE A 342 -17.39 16.36 1.76
C ILE A 342 -16.54 15.18 1.27
N THR A 343 -15.21 15.35 1.27
CA THR A 343 -14.27 14.30 0.85
C THR A 343 -14.07 13.26 1.94
N TRP A 344 -13.79 13.70 3.17
CA TRP A 344 -13.44 12.83 4.29
C TRP A 344 -14.49 12.90 5.38
N ILE A 345 -15.02 11.76 5.76
CA ILE A 345 -16.04 11.63 6.78
C ILE A 345 -15.49 10.76 7.91
N ALA A 346 -15.37 11.32 9.10
CA ALA A 346 -14.99 10.56 10.28
C ALA A 346 -16.22 10.15 11.10
N THR A 347 -16.18 8.93 11.64
CA THR A 347 -17.28 8.31 12.40
C THR A 347 -16.75 7.69 13.69
N PRO A 348 -16.38 8.52 14.71
CA PRO A 348 -15.74 8.01 15.93
C PRO A 348 -16.69 7.28 16.87
N GLU A 349 -18.01 7.48 16.74
CA GLU A 349 -19.03 6.92 17.63
C GLU A 349 -19.77 5.73 17.02
N ASN A 350 -19.03 4.72 16.55
CA ASN A 350 -19.56 3.58 15.80
C ASN A 350 -19.73 2.28 16.61
N ASP A 351 -19.51 2.31 17.92
CA ASP A 351 -19.56 1.15 18.83
C ASP A 351 -18.58 0.00 18.49
N LEU A 352 -17.61 0.24 17.62
CA LEU A 352 -16.54 -0.69 17.27
C LEU A 352 -15.24 -0.32 17.98
N PRO A 353 -14.26 -1.22 18.06
CA PRO A 353 -12.92 -0.86 18.51
C PRO A 353 -12.34 0.32 17.73
N GLN A 354 -11.62 1.20 18.43
CA GLN A 354 -10.97 2.37 17.82
C GLN A 354 -10.12 1.97 16.62
N GLY A 355 -10.23 2.71 15.51
CA GLY A 355 -9.55 2.46 14.26
C GLY A 355 -10.32 1.55 13.29
N GLN A 356 -11.44 0.98 13.70
CA GLN A 356 -12.30 0.21 12.79
C GLN A 356 -13.41 1.11 12.22
N PHE A 357 -13.41 1.29 10.90
CA PHE A 357 -14.41 2.07 10.17
C PHE A 357 -14.59 3.50 10.68
N ASN A 358 -13.52 4.15 11.10
CA ASN A 358 -13.58 5.51 11.63
C ASN A 358 -13.33 6.61 10.61
N GLU A 359 -12.89 6.28 9.39
CA GLU A 359 -12.69 7.25 8.31
C GLU A 359 -13.17 6.69 6.98
N TRP A 360 -13.85 7.56 6.24
CA TRP A 360 -14.47 7.24 4.96
C TRP A 360 -14.09 8.27 3.90
N LEU A 361 -13.80 7.80 2.69
CA LEU A 361 -13.63 8.61 1.50
C LEU A 361 -14.91 8.56 0.65
N ASN A 362 -15.45 9.73 0.35
CA ASN A 362 -16.63 9.91 -0.49
C ASN A 362 -16.24 9.96 -1.98
N PHE A 363 -16.53 8.90 -2.71
CA PHE A 363 -16.31 8.86 -4.16
C PHE A 363 -17.38 9.60 -4.95
N ALA A 364 -18.62 9.73 -4.45
CA ALA A 364 -19.70 10.41 -5.16
C ALA A 364 -19.36 11.89 -5.49
N LYS A 365 -18.51 12.52 -4.69
CA LYS A 365 -18.00 13.87 -4.96
C LYS A 365 -17.19 13.96 -6.23
N TYR A 366 -16.53 12.89 -6.66
CA TYR A 366 -15.50 12.91 -7.72
C TYR A 366 -15.92 12.23 -9.01
N ILE A 367 -16.77 11.17 -8.92
CA ILE A 367 -17.09 10.33 -10.06
C ILE A 367 -18.60 10.14 -10.29
N ASP A 368 -19.45 10.89 -9.58
CA ASP A 368 -20.94 10.83 -9.67
C ASP A 368 -21.53 9.41 -9.50
N GLU A 369 -20.86 8.60 -8.66
CA GLU A 369 -21.29 7.24 -8.31
C GLU A 369 -21.49 7.13 -6.80
N PRO A 370 -22.59 6.51 -6.34
CA PRO A 370 -22.90 6.41 -4.91
C PRO A 370 -22.01 5.37 -4.20
N VAL A 371 -20.72 5.63 -4.20
CA VAL A 371 -19.69 4.78 -3.58
C VAL A 371 -19.00 5.53 -2.46
N ILE A 372 -18.88 4.88 -1.32
CA ILE A 372 -18.10 5.33 -0.16
C ILE A 372 -17.11 4.24 0.24
N MET A 373 -15.92 4.63 0.66
CA MET A 373 -14.86 3.69 1.02
C MET A 373 -14.34 3.94 2.42
N ALA A 374 -14.28 2.91 3.26
CA ALA A 374 -13.63 2.95 4.56
C ALA A 374 -12.16 2.55 4.46
N PHE A 375 -11.31 3.24 5.23
CA PHE A 375 -9.99 2.79 5.61
C PHE A 375 -9.99 2.05 6.94
N ASN A 376 -9.16 1.01 7.03
CA ASN A 376 -8.79 0.36 8.28
C ASN A 376 -7.27 0.19 8.29
N GLY A 377 -6.57 0.87 9.19
CA GLY A 377 -5.11 0.91 9.24
C GLY A 377 -4.53 0.36 10.55
N GLY A 378 -3.32 -0.20 10.48
CA GLY A 378 -2.58 -0.67 11.64
C GLY A 378 -3.23 -1.85 12.39
N PRO A 379 -3.09 -1.92 13.73
CA PRO A 379 -3.64 -3.03 14.52
C PRO A 379 -5.12 -3.32 14.27
N PRO A 380 -6.02 -2.31 14.15
CA PRO A 380 -7.42 -2.54 13.81
C PRO A 380 -7.65 -3.30 12.50
N ALA A 381 -6.84 -3.05 11.49
CA ALA A 381 -6.93 -3.79 10.22
C ALA A 381 -6.52 -5.27 10.37
N PHE A 382 -5.49 -5.56 11.17
CA PHE A 382 -5.09 -6.93 11.47
C PHE A 382 -6.20 -7.69 12.22
N ASP A 383 -6.91 -7.04 13.14
CA ASP A 383 -8.03 -7.63 13.88
C ASP A 383 -9.21 -7.97 12.93
N LEU A 384 -9.40 -7.17 11.89
CA LEU A 384 -10.45 -7.37 10.88
C LEU A 384 -10.09 -8.43 9.83
N ALA A 385 -8.82 -8.75 9.64
CA ALA A 385 -8.33 -9.62 8.56
C ALA A 385 -8.95 -11.03 8.57
N GLY A 386 -9.43 -11.51 9.72
CA GLY A 386 -10.06 -12.81 9.89
C GLY A 386 -11.54 -12.87 9.52
N LEU A 387 -12.20 -11.73 9.34
CA LEU A 387 -13.63 -11.65 9.13
C LEU A 387 -14.03 -12.12 7.72
N THR A 388 -15.22 -12.72 7.62
CA THR A 388 -15.89 -12.97 6.35
C THR A 388 -16.32 -11.64 5.70
N ASP A 389 -16.69 -11.68 4.42
CA ASP A 389 -17.20 -10.50 3.72
C ASP A 389 -18.49 -9.98 4.37
N GLU A 390 -19.40 -10.89 4.78
CA GLU A 390 -20.64 -10.53 5.45
C GLU A 390 -20.39 -9.81 6.79
N GLU A 391 -19.47 -10.32 7.61
CA GLU A 391 -19.11 -9.72 8.88
C GLU A 391 -18.48 -8.34 8.69
N MET A 392 -17.62 -8.19 7.68
CA MET A 392 -16.97 -6.93 7.33
C MET A 392 -17.99 -5.88 6.90
N ILE A 393 -18.86 -6.25 5.95
CA ILE A 393 -19.93 -5.37 5.45
C ILE A 393 -20.91 -5.01 6.57
N SER A 394 -21.28 -5.96 7.42
CA SER A 394 -22.19 -5.71 8.54
C SER A 394 -21.63 -4.65 9.51
N ARG A 395 -20.33 -4.69 9.83
CA ARG A 395 -19.68 -3.66 10.67
C ARG A 395 -19.63 -2.30 9.98
N ALA A 396 -19.30 -2.29 8.71
CA ALA A 396 -19.29 -1.07 7.89
C ALA A 396 -20.67 -0.41 7.87
N LEU A 397 -21.73 -1.18 7.63
CA LEU A 397 -23.11 -0.69 7.62
C LEU A 397 -23.57 -0.23 9.00
N GLN A 398 -23.22 -0.95 10.07
CA GLN A 398 -23.52 -0.50 11.45
C GLN A 398 -22.94 0.91 11.68
N THR A 399 -21.72 1.15 11.25
CA THR A 399 -21.08 2.47 11.38
C THR A 399 -21.84 3.54 10.61
N LEU A 400 -22.18 3.27 9.33
CA LEU A 400 -22.89 4.23 8.48
C LEU A 400 -24.33 4.48 8.98
N ASP A 401 -25.04 3.47 9.47
CA ASP A 401 -26.40 3.64 10.01
C ASP A 401 -26.42 4.45 11.32
N LEU A 402 -25.36 4.38 12.13
CA LEU A 402 -25.20 5.24 13.30
C LEU A 402 -24.90 6.70 12.93
N ALA A 403 -24.02 6.90 11.94
CA ALA A 403 -23.64 8.23 11.49
C ALA A 403 -24.70 8.90 10.60
N TYR A 404 -25.52 8.12 9.90
CA TYR A 404 -26.57 8.56 8.98
C TYR A 404 -27.82 7.69 9.18
N PRO A 405 -28.59 7.89 10.27
CA PRO A 405 -29.75 7.06 10.56
C PRO A 405 -30.74 7.01 9.38
N PRO A 406 -31.27 5.83 9.04
CA PRO A 406 -32.36 5.76 8.08
C PRO A 406 -33.56 6.49 8.63
N GLY A 407 -34.22 7.30 7.77
CA GLY A 407 -35.37 8.13 8.13
C GLY A 407 -36.61 7.31 8.52
#